data_321c3fd5db76716286f971eae69b722f
#
_entry.id   321c3fd5db76716286f971eae69b722f
#
_cell.length_a   1.000
_cell.length_b   1.000
_cell.length_c   1.000
_cell.angle_alpha   90.00
_cell.angle_beta   90.00
_cell.angle_gamma   90.00
#
_symmetry.space_group_name_H-M   'P 1'
#
loop_
_entity.id
_entity.type
_entity.pdbx_description
1 polymer ?
#
loop_
_entity_poly.entity_id
_entity_poly.type
_entity_poly.pdbx_seq_one_letter_code
_entity_poly.pdbx_strand_id
1 'polypeptide(L)'
;MNKFKYHVISAFFGSLLCIIFVNIVVSFIPITLFMSVQNWKGTRSYITAEVTGYKIRDCQVVRDSYVGWVYSGETWYEIPFEFVDDDSPNSSKPSTFDRQSFGAWRWHTQPRDGKEVKMTMQHNCNGAIQTTSLGPFEYRVR
;
A
#
# COMPACT_ATOMS: atom_id res chain seq x y z
N MET A 1 -34.52 -30.38 28.53
CA MET A 1 -33.02 -30.24 28.62
C MET A 1 -32.34 -30.09 27.23
N ASN A 2 -32.92 -30.54 26.15
CA ASN A 2 -32.24 -30.49 24.82
C ASN A 2 -32.28 -29.14 24.10
N LYS A 3 -33.34 -28.35 24.22
CA LYS A 3 -33.46 -27.06 23.51
C LYS A 3 -32.41 -26.04 23.91
N PHE A 4 -32.05 -25.95 25.20
CA PHE A 4 -31.01 -25.02 25.68
C PHE A 4 -29.64 -25.32 25.08
N LYS A 5 -29.26 -26.61 24.95
CA LYS A 5 -27.99 -27.01 24.34
C LYS A 5 -27.92 -26.61 22.85
N TYR A 6 -29.03 -26.73 22.11
CA TYR A 6 -29.06 -26.33 20.70
C TYR A 6 -28.90 -24.81 20.53
N HIS A 7 -29.49 -24.00 21.40
CA HIS A 7 -29.32 -22.54 21.36
C HIS A 7 -27.87 -22.10 21.66
N VAL A 8 -27.23 -22.73 22.63
CA VAL A 8 -25.81 -22.44 22.96
C VAL A 8 -24.88 -22.84 21.81
N ILE A 9 -25.07 -24.00 21.23
CA ILE A 9 -24.28 -24.47 20.09
C ILE A 9 -24.49 -23.56 18.88
N SER A 10 -25.72 -23.22 18.56
CA SER A 10 -26.04 -22.31 17.43
C SER A 10 -25.43 -20.92 17.62
N ALA A 11 -25.49 -20.35 18.83
CA ALA A 11 -24.89 -19.07 19.14
C ALA A 11 -23.35 -19.11 19.01
N PHE A 12 -22.72 -20.22 19.45
CA PHE A 12 -21.27 -20.39 19.31
C PHE A 12 -20.84 -20.47 17.84
N PHE A 13 -21.52 -21.29 17.02
CA PHE A 13 -21.21 -21.38 15.59
C PHE A 13 -21.51 -20.08 14.85
N GLY A 14 -22.58 -19.38 15.21
CA GLY A 14 -22.92 -18.08 14.63
C GLY A 14 -21.83 -17.02 14.94
N SER A 15 -21.34 -16.97 16.18
CA SER A 15 -20.26 -16.04 16.55
C SER A 15 -18.94 -16.38 15.85
N LEU A 16 -18.61 -17.66 15.73
CA LEU A 16 -17.39 -18.11 15.04
C LEU A 16 -17.43 -17.75 13.55
N LEU A 17 -18.57 -17.99 12.88
CA LEU A 17 -18.75 -17.60 11.48
C LEU A 17 -18.66 -16.10 11.28
N CYS A 18 -19.23 -15.30 12.19
CA CYS A 18 -19.16 -13.86 12.16
C CYS A 18 -17.70 -13.37 12.28
N ILE A 19 -16.93 -13.94 13.20
CA ILE A 19 -15.50 -13.61 13.38
C ILE A 19 -14.71 -13.95 12.10
N ILE A 20 -14.93 -15.12 11.51
CA ILE A 20 -14.27 -15.53 10.27
C ILE A 20 -14.64 -14.57 9.13
N PHE A 21 -15.92 -14.25 8.97
CA PHE A 21 -16.40 -13.33 7.95
C PHE A 21 -15.80 -11.94 8.09
N VAL A 22 -15.78 -11.38 9.30
CA VAL A 22 -15.17 -10.08 9.58
C VAL A 22 -13.67 -10.08 9.23
N ASN A 23 -12.93 -11.12 9.59
CA ASN A 23 -11.51 -11.23 9.26
C ASN A 23 -11.29 -11.31 7.74
N ILE A 24 -12.13 -12.04 7.01
CA ILE A 24 -12.07 -12.10 5.55
C ILE A 24 -12.34 -10.72 4.96
N VAL A 25 -13.42 -10.05 5.35
CA VAL A 25 -13.77 -8.72 4.84
C VAL A 25 -12.67 -7.69 5.13
N VAL A 26 -12.13 -7.69 6.36
CA VAL A 26 -11.04 -6.77 6.73
C VAL A 26 -9.78 -7.02 5.89
N SER A 27 -9.52 -8.25 5.47
CA SER A 27 -8.36 -8.57 4.62
C SER A 27 -8.46 -7.95 3.22
N PHE A 28 -9.66 -7.66 2.72
CA PHE A 28 -9.87 -7.00 1.43
C PHE A 28 -9.84 -5.47 1.52
N ILE A 29 -9.87 -4.89 2.73
CA ILE A 29 -9.77 -3.44 2.88
C ILE A 29 -8.33 -3.03 2.57
N PRO A 30 -8.10 -2.15 1.58
CA PRO A 30 -6.76 -1.71 1.24
C PRO A 30 -6.13 -0.94 2.42
N ILE A 31 -4.80 -0.99 2.52
CA ILE A 31 -4.06 -0.31 3.61
C ILE A 31 -4.04 1.20 3.37
N THR A 32 -3.97 1.59 2.09
CA THR A 32 -3.95 2.99 1.65
C THR A 32 -4.99 3.23 0.59
N LEU A 33 -5.56 4.42 0.58
CA LEU A 33 -6.55 4.87 -0.40
C LEU A 33 -6.17 6.23 -0.99
N PHE A 34 -6.69 6.47 -2.21
CA PHE A 34 -6.60 7.76 -2.88
C PHE A 34 -5.18 8.33 -2.91
N MET A 35 -4.20 7.47 -3.22
CA MET A 35 -2.82 7.89 -3.40
C MET A 35 -2.73 8.82 -4.60
N SER A 36 -2.06 9.93 -4.41
CA SER A 36 -1.77 10.89 -5.47
C SER A 36 -0.33 11.32 -5.43
N VAL A 37 0.16 11.67 -6.60
CA VAL A 37 1.54 12.05 -6.83
C VAL A 37 1.57 13.46 -7.38
N GLN A 38 2.45 14.28 -6.85
CA GLN A 38 2.62 15.67 -7.24
C GLN A 38 4.09 16.06 -7.23
N ASN A 39 4.41 17.26 -7.71
CA ASN A 39 5.76 17.81 -7.71
C ASN A 39 6.77 16.90 -8.41
N TRP A 40 6.40 16.40 -9.59
CA TRP A 40 7.27 15.59 -10.43
C TRP A 40 8.57 16.33 -10.77
N LYS A 41 9.69 15.64 -10.59
CA LYS A 41 11.01 16.10 -11.02
C LYS A 41 11.72 14.96 -11.73
N GLY A 42 12.30 15.25 -12.88
CA GLY A 42 13.08 14.29 -13.66
C GLY A 42 14.53 14.75 -13.79
N THR A 43 15.45 13.80 -13.69
CA THR A 43 16.85 13.96 -14.06
C THR A 43 17.21 12.94 -15.12
N ARG A 44 18.46 12.93 -15.62
CA ARG A 44 18.87 11.98 -16.66
C ARG A 44 18.67 10.51 -16.30
N SER A 45 18.63 10.16 -15.01
CA SER A 45 18.66 8.78 -14.52
C SER A 45 17.53 8.40 -13.57
N TYR A 46 16.74 9.36 -13.09
CA TYR A 46 15.65 9.06 -12.17
C TYR A 46 14.50 10.06 -12.27
N ILE A 47 13.34 9.62 -11.79
CA ILE A 47 12.13 10.39 -11.60
C ILE A 47 11.85 10.46 -10.10
N THR A 48 11.55 11.65 -9.58
CA THR A 48 11.16 11.85 -8.19
C THR A 48 9.80 12.51 -8.13
N ALA A 49 9.01 12.14 -7.12
CA ALA A 49 7.72 12.79 -6.87
C ALA A 49 7.35 12.71 -5.39
N GLU A 50 6.55 13.66 -4.93
CA GLU A 50 5.93 13.65 -3.61
C GLU A 50 4.66 12.84 -3.63
N VAL A 51 4.50 11.94 -2.67
CA VAL A 51 3.35 11.04 -2.59
C VAL A 51 2.50 11.38 -1.37
N THR A 52 1.20 11.53 -1.58
CA THR A 52 0.22 11.80 -0.53
C THR A 52 -0.97 10.86 -0.67
N GLY A 53 -1.65 10.56 0.42
CA GLY A 53 -2.82 9.69 0.42
C GLY A 53 -3.38 9.47 1.81
N TYR A 54 -4.27 8.49 1.95
CA TYR A 54 -4.87 8.12 3.22
C TYR A 54 -4.37 6.74 3.64
N LYS A 55 -3.90 6.62 4.88
CA LYS A 55 -3.60 5.32 5.50
C LYS A 55 -4.75 4.94 6.42
N ILE A 56 -5.50 3.92 6.05
CA ILE A 56 -6.73 3.52 6.74
C ILE A 56 -6.55 2.32 7.68
N ARG A 57 -5.40 1.64 7.62
CA ARG A 57 -5.09 0.50 8.50
C ARG A 57 -3.72 0.68 9.14
N ASP A 58 -3.63 0.36 10.44
CA ASP A 58 -2.38 0.35 11.20
C ASP A 58 -1.58 -0.92 10.92
N CYS A 59 -0.98 -0.96 9.73
CA CYS A 59 -0.04 -2.00 9.35
C CYS A 59 1.36 -1.42 9.31
N GLN A 60 2.34 -2.20 9.73
CA GLN A 60 3.74 -1.82 9.66
C GLN A 60 4.33 -2.23 8.31
N VAL A 61 5.11 -1.37 7.69
CA VAL A 61 5.87 -1.72 6.49
C VAL A 61 6.94 -2.73 6.86
N VAL A 62 7.03 -3.83 6.11
CA VAL A 62 8.13 -4.78 6.24
C VAL A 62 9.39 -4.15 5.68
N ARG A 63 10.46 -4.15 6.46
CA ARG A 63 11.73 -3.54 6.07
C ARG A 63 12.24 -4.15 4.77
N ASP A 64 12.76 -3.30 3.89
CA ASP A 64 13.39 -3.69 2.60
C ASP A 64 12.47 -4.48 1.65
N SER A 65 11.15 -4.39 1.83
CA SER A 65 10.15 -5.09 1.01
C SER A 65 9.61 -4.26 -0.17
N TYR A 66 10.10 -3.06 -0.35
CA TYR A 66 9.62 -2.15 -1.39
C TYR A 66 10.39 -2.33 -2.70
N VAL A 67 9.64 -2.37 -3.80
CA VAL A 67 10.15 -2.55 -5.16
C VAL A 67 9.51 -1.54 -6.08
N GLY A 68 10.33 -0.85 -6.86
CA GLY A 68 9.88 0.05 -7.92
C GLY A 68 9.63 -0.70 -9.21
N TRP A 69 8.69 -0.22 -9.99
CA TRP A 69 8.33 -0.78 -11.29
C TRP A 69 8.13 0.33 -12.32
N VAL A 70 8.51 0.06 -13.56
CA VAL A 70 8.23 0.91 -14.71
C VAL A 70 7.52 0.13 -15.80
N TYR A 71 6.50 0.73 -16.40
CA TYR A 71 5.82 0.16 -17.54
C TYR A 71 6.55 0.52 -18.84
N SER A 72 6.87 -0.48 -19.66
CA SER A 72 7.51 -0.28 -20.96
C SER A 72 7.19 -1.45 -21.88
N GLY A 73 6.74 -1.16 -23.10
CA GLY A 73 6.53 -2.15 -24.14
C GLY A 73 5.57 -3.29 -23.78
N GLU A 74 4.47 -2.99 -23.09
CA GLU A 74 3.39 -3.92 -22.70
C GLU A 74 3.62 -4.69 -21.38
N THR A 75 4.76 -4.50 -20.68
CA THR A 75 5.03 -5.17 -19.42
C THR A 75 5.65 -4.26 -18.36
N TRP A 76 5.62 -4.73 -17.11
CA TRP A 76 6.23 -4.06 -15.97
C TRP A 76 7.63 -4.63 -15.72
N TYR A 77 8.61 -3.74 -15.61
CA TYR A 77 9.99 -4.09 -15.27
C TYR A 77 10.32 -3.57 -13.88
N GLU A 78 10.99 -4.42 -13.09
CA GLU A 78 11.54 -4.03 -11.80
C GLU A 78 12.70 -3.04 -12.00
N ILE A 79 12.71 -1.98 -11.18
CA ILE A 79 13.74 -0.95 -11.18
C ILE A 79 14.13 -0.60 -9.75
N PRO A 80 15.36 -0.10 -9.52
CA PRO A 80 15.74 0.41 -8.22
C PRO A 80 14.80 1.54 -7.78
N PHE A 81 14.45 1.53 -6.50
CA PHE A 81 13.54 2.47 -5.87
C PHE A 81 14.08 2.90 -4.51
N GLU A 82 13.91 4.16 -4.16
CA GLU A 82 14.31 4.67 -2.85
C GLU A 82 13.37 5.77 -2.35
N PHE A 83 13.33 5.96 -1.04
CA PHE A 83 12.72 7.11 -0.39
C PHE A 83 13.78 8.19 -0.27
N VAL A 84 13.46 9.42 -0.71
CA VAL A 84 14.44 10.50 -0.79
C VAL A 84 14.69 11.15 0.57
N ASP A 85 13.65 11.22 1.40
CA ASP A 85 13.72 11.80 2.74
C ASP A 85 13.93 10.70 3.78
N ASP A 86 14.69 10.98 4.83
CA ASP A 86 14.90 10.09 5.98
C ASP A 86 13.61 9.70 6.73
N ASP A 87 12.48 10.34 6.40
CA ASP A 87 11.14 9.91 6.78
C ASP A 87 10.76 8.59 6.07
N SER A 88 11.71 7.69 6.04
CA SER A 88 11.53 6.30 5.63
C SER A 88 10.18 5.77 6.11
N PRO A 89 9.49 4.96 5.29
CA PRO A 89 8.24 4.29 5.65
C PRO A 89 8.37 3.37 6.87
N ASN A 90 9.58 3.22 7.43
CA ASN A 90 9.80 2.64 8.75
C ASN A 90 9.14 3.45 9.88
N SER A 91 8.85 4.73 9.69
CA SER A 91 7.90 5.41 10.55
C SER A 91 6.51 4.90 10.20
N SER A 92 6.01 3.96 10.98
CA SER A 92 4.63 3.51 10.94
C SER A 92 3.72 4.71 11.22
N LYS A 93 3.41 5.50 10.17
CA LYS A 93 2.44 6.56 10.32
C LYS A 93 1.12 5.92 10.75
N PRO A 94 0.47 6.42 11.80
CA PRO A 94 -0.79 5.85 12.27
C PRO A 94 -1.85 5.96 11.16
N SER A 95 -2.82 5.07 11.19
CA SER A 95 -4.01 5.24 10.38
C SER A 95 -4.75 6.49 10.83
N THR A 96 -5.20 7.27 9.87
CA THR A 96 -5.99 8.48 10.12
C THR A 96 -6.90 8.74 8.92
N PHE A 97 -8.02 9.41 9.19
CA PHE A 97 -8.90 9.89 8.12
C PHE A 97 -8.38 11.18 7.45
N ASP A 98 -7.24 11.69 7.91
CA ASP A 98 -6.59 12.84 7.28
C ASP A 98 -5.62 12.40 6.20
N ARG A 99 -5.48 13.24 5.18
CA ARG A 99 -4.51 13.03 4.12
C ARG A 99 -3.10 13.22 4.66
N GLN A 100 -2.23 12.24 4.41
CA GLN A 100 -0.85 12.24 4.89
C GLN A 100 0.13 12.35 3.72
N SER A 101 1.29 12.93 3.99
CA SER A 101 2.45 12.82 3.11
C SER A 101 3.20 11.52 3.41
N PHE A 102 3.56 10.80 2.36
CA PHE A 102 4.43 9.62 2.42
C PHE A 102 5.86 9.95 1.96
N GLY A 103 6.19 11.23 1.91
CA GLY A 103 7.50 11.72 1.51
C GLY A 103 7.74 11.73 0.01
N ALA A 104 8.98 11.98 -0.36
CA ALA A 104 9.42 11.98 -1.75
C ALA A 104 9.96 10.59 -2.13
N TRP A 105 9.50 10.09 -3.25
CA TRP A 105 9.83 8.78 -3.80
C TRP A 105 10.66 8.93 -5.06
N ARG A 106 11.65 8.06 -5.25
CA ARG A 106 12.53 8.07 -6.41
C ARG A 106 12.54 6.73 -7.11
N TRP A 107 12.23 6.74 -8.41
CA TRP A 107 12.33 5.60 -9.31
C TRP A 107 13.54 5.81 -10.23
N HIS A 108 14.47 4.87 -10.25
CA HIS A 108 15.66 4.93 -11.11
C HIS A 108 15.31 4.53 -12.54
N THR A 109 14.72 5.46 -13.27
CA THR A 109 14.39 5.33 -14.69
C THR A 109 14.51 6.68 -15.38
N GLN A 110 14.81 6.65 -16.67
CA GLN A 110 14.88 7.88 -17.46
C GLN A 110 13.50 8.54 -17.53
N PRO A 111 13.41 9.85 -17.28
CA PRO A 111 12.15 10.58 -17.38
C PRO A 111 11.69 10.64 -18.84
N ARG A 112 10.45 10.29 -19.06
CA ARG A 112 9.76 10.42 -20.34
C ARG A 112 8.30 10.73 -20.04
N ASP A 113 7.76 11.76 -20.67
CA ASP A 113 6.35 12.13 -20.50
C ASP A 113 5.43 10.95 -20.83
N GLY A 114 4.40 10.76 -20.01
CA GLY A 114 3.50 9.61 -20.12
C GLY A 114 4.06 8.28 -19.60
N LYS A 115 5.28 8.27 -19.03
CA LYS A 115 5.84 7.04 -18.43
C LYS A 115 5.10 6.68 -17.15
N GLU A 116 4.64 5.44 -17.05
CA GLU A 116 3.98 4.93 -15.86
C GLU A 116 4.98 4.25 -14.93
N VAL A 117 4.87 4.56 -13.65
CA VAL A 117 5.64 3.94 -12.57
C VAL A 117 4.70 3.50 -11.45
N LYS A 118 5.08 2.46 -10.74
CA LYS A 118 4.38 2.03 -9.52
C LYS A 118 5.39 1.54 -8.48
N MET A 119 4.93 1.32 -7.28
CA MET A 119 5.70 0.72 -6.22
C MET A 119 4.89 -0.39 -5.56
N THR A 120 5.53 -1.48 -5.19
CA THR A 120 4.97 -2.53 -4.36
C THR A 120 5.73 -2.60 -3.04
N MET A 121 5.02 -2.86 -1.95
CA MET A 121 5.62 -3.08 -0.64
C MET A 121 4.81 -4.09 0.15
N GLN A 122 5.44 -4.73 1.12
CA GLN A 122 4.78 -5.63 2.05
C GLN A 122 4.47 -4.91 3.37
N HIS A 123 3.32 -5.23 3.92
CA HIS A 123 2.88 -4.75 5.21
C HIS A 123 2.58 -5.92 6.14
N ASN A 124 2.98 -5.79 7.38
CA ASN A 124 2.58 -6.68 8.46
C ASN A 124 1.36 -6.09 9.16
N CYS A 125 0.23 -6.75 9.02
CA CYS A 125 -1.03 -6.38 9.63
C CYS A 125 -1.40 -7.42 10.70
N ASN A 126 -0.95 -7.21 11.93
CA ASN A 126 -1.18 -8.12 13.05
C ASN A 126 -0.70 -9.57 12.79
N GLY A 127 0.49 -9.71 12.22
CA GLY A 127 1.09 -11.01 11.90
C GLY A 127 0.76 -11.56 10.51
N ALA A 128 -0.19 -10.97 9.80
CA ALA A 128 -0.47 -11.30 8.41
C ALA A 128 0.30 -10.37 7.45
N ILE A 129 1.07 -10.95 6.54
CA ILE A 129 1.80 -10.20 5.51
C ILE A 129 0.88 -9.97 4.30
N GLN A 130 0.75 -8.71 3.91
CA GLN A 130 -0.02 -8.30 2.74
C GLN A 130 0.86 -7.47 1.80
N THR A 131 0.82 -7.78 0.51
CA THR A 131 1.49 -6.97 -0.52
C THR A 131 0.54 -5.90 -1.03
N THR A 132 0.98 -4.66 -1.00
CA THR A 132 0.24 -3.51 -1.51
C THR A 132 0.93 -2.99 -2.77
N SER A 133 0.16 -2.74 -3.83
CA SER A 133 0.64 -2.06 -5.03
C SER A 133 0.10 -0.64 -5.05
N LEU A 134 0.98 0.34 -5.18
CA LEU A 134 0.68 1.76 -5.20
C LEU A 134 1.00 2.32 -6.58
N GLY A 135 0.03 2.92 -7.23
CA GLY A 135 0.06 3.33 -8.62
C GLY A 135 -0.88 2.47 -9.49
N PRO A 136 -0.79 2.53 -10.84
CA PRO A 136 0.24 3.27 -11.58
C PRO A 136 0.13 4.80 -11.45
N PHE A 137 1.27 5.47 -11.50
CA PHE A 137 1.39 6.92 -11.54
C PHE A 137 2.03 7.33 -12.86
N GLU A 138 1.41 8.24 -13.58
CA GLU A 138 1.92 8.74 -14.85
C GLU A 138 2.84 9.94 -14.61
N TYR A 139 4.09 9.83 -15.05
CA TYR A 139 5.03 10.94 -15.04
C TYR A 139 4.62 11.99 -16.08
N ARG A 140 4.48 13.23 -15.64
CA ARG A 140 4.16 14.37 -16.49
C ARG A 140 5.20 15.46 -16.33
N VAL A 141 5.77 15.88 -17.44
CA VAL A 141 6.63 17.08 -17.51
C VAL A 141 5.72 18.29 -17.33
N ARG A 142 6.01 19.09 -16.33
CA ARG A 142 5.39 20.43 -16.17
C ARG A 142 6.36 21.51 -16.54
#